data_9a869c797b2b12d335b1fc09f3e78413
#
_entry.id   9a869c797b2b12d335b1fc09f3e78413
#
_cell.length_a   1.000
_cell.length_b   1.000
_cell.length_c   1.000
_cell.angle_alpha   90.00
_cell.angle_beta   90.00
_cell.angle_gamma   90.00
#
_symmetry.space_group_name_H-M   'P 1'
#
loop_
_entity.id
_entity.type
_entity.pdbx_description
1 polymer ?
#
loop_
_entity_poly.entity_id
_entity_poly.type
_entity_poly.pdbx_seq_one_letter_code
_entity_poly.pdbx_strand_id
1 'polypeptide(L)'
;MPKSIIRALPTALAAVAVSLWCSATALADDGVPSNDFRIGSYTVFYHASATDLQGPFVPPGLNFDPENLETLYLGYVRRLNPHFNFELALGLPPVAKVKGSGPAYPGGGSIPYNGQVLSSVRWFAPTALIEYNFFGESAPVRPFIGIGINYTYFYDRDSTPAGDAISGGPTKISLPSSIGPAATIGVTWRPAPHWDLNASYSASKVNARLTADTAGEIRTSHIEFNPQALILSVGYAF
;
A
#
# COMPACT_ATOMS: atom_id res chain seq x y z
N MET A 1 7.35 -29.63 -15.56
CA MET A 1 8.51 -29.01 -14.88
C MET A 1 8.25 -27.50 -14.82
N PRO A 2 7.95 -26.90 -13.67
CA PRO A 2 7.75 -25.47 -13.58
C PRO A 2 9.11 -24.76 -13.51
N LYS A 3 9.39 -23.89 -14.45
CA LYS A 3 10.54 -22.98 -14.39
C LYS A 3 10.24 -21.86 -13.41
N SER A 4 10.87 -21.89 -12.24
CA SER A 4 10.92 -20.77 -11.30
C SER A 4 11.72 -19.63 -11.93
N ILE A 5 11.02 -18.60 -12.40
CA ILE A 5 11.66 -17.34 -12.78
C ILE A 5 11.62 -16.46 -11.53
N ILE A 6 12.68 -16.50 -10.74
CA ILE A 6 12.98 -15.46 -9.76
C ILE A 6 13.34 -14.22 -10.58
N ARG A 7 12.35 -13.36 -10.85
CA ARG A 7 12.63 -12.03 -11.41
C ARG A 7 13.20 -11.17 -10.28
N ALA A 8 14.43 -10.73 -10.48
CA ALA A 8 15.16 -9.83 -9.59
C ALA A 8 14.30 -8.58 -9.28
N LEU A 9 14.16 -8.26 -7.98
CA LEU A 9 13.72 -6.94 -7.54
C LEU A 9 14.63 -5.88 -8.18
N PRO A 10 14.11 -4.74 -8.61
CA PRO A 10 14.95 -3.69 -9.16
C PRO A 10 15.95 -3.22 -8.10
N THR A 11 17.22 -3.42 -8.38
CA THR A 11 18.39 -3.06 -7.56
C THR A 11 18.46 -1.57 -7.19
N ALA A 12 17.64 -0.74 -7.80
CA ALA A 12 17.57 0.71 -7.54
C ALA A 12 17.00 1.09 -6.16
N LEU A 13 16.11 0.28 -5.56
CA LEU A 13 15.56 0.58 -4.23
C LEU A 13 16.54 0.26 -3.09
N ALA A 14 17.42 -0.72 -3.28
CA ALA A 14 18.43 -1.07 -2.28
C ALA A 14 19.53 0.01 -2.16
N ALA A 15 19.84 0.74 -3.23
CA ALA A 15 20.88 1.75 -3.24
C ALA A 15 20.49 3.05 -2.51
N VAL A 16 19.20 3.41 -2.46
CA VAL A 16 18.73 4.61 -1.75
C VAL A 16 18.72 4.38 -0.23
N ALA A 17 18.46 3.18 0.24
CA ALA A 17 18.47 2.86 1.67
C ALA A 17 19.88 2.86 2.27
N VAL A 18 20.91 2.49 1.49
CA VAL A 18 22.31 2.38 1.98
C VAL A 18 22.99 3.75 2.03
N SER A 19 22.66 4.70 1.16
CA SER A 19 23.30 6.03 1.14
C SER A 19 22.85 6.96 2.28
N LEU A 20 21.69 6.70 2.89
CA LEU A 20 21.21 7.44 4.06
C LEU A 20 21.92 7.05 5.38
N TRP A 21 22.67 5.95 5.39
CA TRP A 21 23.35 5.48 6.59
C TRP A 21 24.71 6.14 6.86
N CYS A 22 25.34 6.74 5.86
CA CYS A 22 26.74 7.22 5.98
C CYS A 22 26.90 8.70 6.35
N SER A 23 25.86 9.50 6.55
CA SER A 23 26.02 10.96 6.72
C SER A 23 25.56 11.52 8.07
N ALA A 24 25.39 10.71 9.12
CA ALA A 24 24.74 11.17 10.35
C ALA A 24 25.63 11.00 11.62
N THR A 25 26.86 11.45 11.57
CA THR A 25 27.76 11.41 12.74
C THR A 25 28.06 12.77 13.37
N ALA A 26 27.21 13.76 13.24
CA ALA A 26 27.45 15.08 13.84
C ALA A 26 26.17 15.79 14.30
N LEU A 27 25.25 15.10 14.98
CA LEU A 27 24.30 15.78 15.86
C LEU A 27 24.61 15.34 17.28
N ALA A 28 24.63 16.31 18.21
CA ALA A 28 24.94 16.07 19.60
C ALA A 28 24.13 14.87 20.12
N ASP A 29 24.82 13.89 20.66
CA ASP A 29 24.24 12.78 21.41
C ASP A 29 23.63 13.36 22.69
N ASP A 30 22.33 13.60 22.66
CA ASP A 30 21.54 14.07 23.80
C ASP A 30 21.07 12.91 24.70
N GLY A 31 21.59 11.68 24.45
CA GLY A 31 21.25 10.47 25.19
C GLY A 31 19.85 9.91 24.86
N VAL A 32 19.13 10.52 23.91
CA VAL A 32 17.84 10.03 23.46
C VAL A 32 18.02 9.16 22.22
N PRO A 33 17.48 7.93 22.19
CA PRO A 33 17.58 7.05 21.03
C PRO A 33 17.12 7.73 19.74
N SER A 34 17.96 7.64 18.70
CA SER A 34 17.69 8.32 17.42
C SER A 34 17.06 7.44 16.35
N ASN A 35 16.98 6.14 16.59
CA ASN A 35 16.41 5.17 15.69
C ASN A 35 15.33 4.35 16.40
N ASP A 36 14.31 3.95 15.68
CA ASP A 36 13.22 3.17 16.21
C ASP A 36 12.74 2.16 15.15
N PHE A 37 12.62 0.90 15.52
CA PHE A 37 11.98 -0.13 14.73
C PHE A 37 10.61 -0.44 15.27
N ARG A 38 9.61 -0.45 14.39
CA ARG A 38 8.21 -0.70 14.71
C ARG A 38 7.70 -1.95 14.02
N ILE A 39 6.91 -2.72 14.73
CA ILE A 39 6.18 -3.87 14.22
C ILE A 39 4.73 -3.82 14.69
N GLY A 40 3.78 -4.18 13.84
CA GLY A 40 2.38 -4.08 14.22
C GLY A 40 1.40 -4.58 13.18
N SER A 41 0.15 -4.20 13.37
CA SER A 41 -0.95 -4.44 12.44
C SER A 41 -1.08 -3.28 11.45
N TYR A 42 -1.35 -3.62 10.19
CA TYR A 42 -1.59 -2.70 9.08
C TYR A 42 -2.91 -3.07 8.42
N THR A 43 -3.99 -2.38 8.84
CA THR A 43 -5.33 -2.59 8.28
C THR A 43 -5.56 -1.57 7.17
N VAL A 44 -5.79 -2.05 5.95
CA VAL A 44 -5.97 -1.22 4.76
C VAL A 44 -7.43 -1.21 4.34
N PHE A 45 -7.99 -0.01 4.24
CA PHE A 45 -9.32 0.27 3.73
C PHE A 45 -9.19 0.86 2.33
N TYR A 46 -9.78 0.23 1.34
CA TYR A 46 -9.80 0.76 -0.01
C TYR A 46 -11.02 1.64 -0.23
N HIS A 47 -10.78 2.85 -0.69
CA HIS A 47 -11.78 3.75 -1.24
C HIS A 47 -11.51 3.88 -2.74
N ALA A 48 -11.53 2.74 -3.42
CA ALA A 48 -11.23 2.70 -4.85
C ALA A 48 -12.39 3.25 -5.66
N SER A 49 -12.07 4.07 -6.63
CA SER A 49 -12.95 4.37 -7.76
C SER A 49 -12.30 3.87 -9.04
N ALA A 50 -13.05 3.10 -9.81
CA ALA A 50 -12.60 2.62 -11.10
C ALA A 50 -13.59 3.06 -12.17
N THR A 51 -13.08 3.41 -13.34
CA THR A 51 -13.96 3.51 -14.52
C THR A 51 -14.43 2.10 -14.90
N ASP A 52 -15.63 1.99 -15.43
CA ASP A 52 -16.09 0.72 -15.97
C ASP A 52 -15.05 0.13 -16.92
N LEU A 53 -14.87 -1.17 -16.87
CA LEU A 53 -13.99 -1.86 -17.78
C LEU A 53 -14.47 -1.62 -19.23
N GLN A 54 -13.56 -1.16 -20.07
CA GLN A 54 -13.85 -0.82 -21.48
C GLN A 54 -13.11 -1.76 -22.41
N GLY A 55 -13.73 -2.07 -23.54
CA GLY A 55 -13.15 -2.91 -24.57
C GLY A 55 -14.12 -3.97 -25.10
N PRO A 56 -13.65 -4.85 -25.97
CA PRO A 56 -14.48 -5.88 -26.59
C PRO A 56 -15.07 -6.86 -25.57
N PHE A 57 -16.31 -7.28 -25.80
CA PHE A 57 -17.02 -8.32 -25.01
C PHE A 57 -17.15 -8.05 -23.51
N VAL A 58 -17.04 -6.79 -23.08
CA VAL A 58 -17.24 -6.40 -21.67
C VAL A 58 -18.73 -6.19 -21.41
N PRO A 59 -19.31 -6.81 -20.36
CA PRO A 59 -20.65 -6.47 -19.92
C PRO A 59 -20.72 -5.00 -19.50
N PRO A 60 -21.76 -4.24 -19.90
CA PRO A 60 -21.93 -2.86 -19.49
C PRO A 60 -21.95 -2.72 -17.96
N GLY A 61 -21.25 -1.71 -17.44
CA GLY A 61 -21.22 -1.42 -16.01
C GLY A 61 -20.37 -2.38 -15.16
N LEU A 62 -19.54 -3.22 -15.76
CA LEU A 62 -18.59 -4.04 -15.01
C LEU A 62 -17.49 -3.16 -14.41
N ASN A 63 -17.42 -3.17 -13.11
CA ASN A 63 -16.46 -2.44 -12.31
C ASN A 63 -15.75 -3.36 -11.31
N PHE A 64 -14.81 -2.84 -10.54
CA PHE A 64 -13.98 -3.59 -9.62
C PHE A 64 -14.09 -3.05 -8.20
N ASP A 65 -14.17 -3.96 -7.23
CA ASP A 65 -14.23 -3.65 -5.81
C ASP A 65 -13.14 -4.44 -5.07
N PRO A 66 -12.02 -3.80 -4.68
CA PRO A 66 -10.98 -4.44 -3.88
C PRO A 66 -11.44 -4.64 -2.45
N GLU A 67 -11.20 -5.84 -1.90
CA GLU A 67 -11.51 -6.14 -0.50
C GLU A 67 -10.52 -5.47 0.44
N ASN A 68 -11.04 -4.95 1.57
CA ASN A 68 -10.19 -4.50 2.68
C ASN A 68 -9.34 -5.66 3.19
N LEU A 69 -8.16 -5.35 3.68
CA LEU A 69 -7.23 -6.39 4.14
C LEU A 69 -6.43 -5.94 5.36
N GLU A 70 -5.86 -6.93 6.02
CA GLU A 70 -4.92 -6.73 7.13
C GLU A 70 -3.62 -7.46 6.81
N THR A 71 -2.50 -6.82 7.16
CA THR A 71 -1.16 -7.37 7.01
C THR A 71 -0.24 -6.89 8.12
N LEU A 72 0.97 -7.43 8.19
CA LEU A 72 1.97 -7.00 9.15
C LEU A 72 2.61 -5.67 8.72
N TYR A 73 2.66 -4.72 9.65
CA TYR A 73 3.41 -3.48 9.53
C TYR A 73 4.84 -3.66 10.02
N LEU A 74 5.78 -3.10 9.29
CA LEU A 74 7.18 -2.91 9.66
C LEU A 74 7.53 -1.45 9.43
N GLY A 75 8.02 -0.77 10.44
CA GLY A 75 8.43 0.63 10.36
C GLY A 75 9.86 0.83 10.81
N TYR A 76 10.55 1.75 10.13
CA TYR A 76 11.80 2.31 10.61
C TYR A 76 11.64 3.82 10.73
N VAL A 77 11.88 4.33 11.93
CA VAL A 77 11.80 5.77 12.22
C VAL A 77 13.16 6.26 12.65
N ARG A 78 13.61 7.35 12.03
CA ARG A 78 14.80 8.07 12.42
C ARG A 78 14.44 9.46 12.90
N ARG A 79 14.81 9.79 14.10
CA ARG A 79 14.73 11.13 14.64
C ARG A 79 15.74 12.02 13.94
N LEU A 80 15.28 13.11 13.36
CA LEU A 80 16.12 14.12 12.72
C LEU A 80 16.43 15.25 13.69
N ASN A 81 15.47 15.61 14.54
CA ASN A 81 15.59 16.57 15.63
C ASN A 81 14.39 16.37 16.60
N PRO A 82 14.27 17.15 17.71
CA PRO A 82 13.21 16.95 18.69
C PRO A 82 11.77 16.97 18.13
N HIS A 83 11.55 17.62 17.00
CA HIS A 83 10.22 17.76 16.39
C HIS A 83 10.06 17.01 15.08
N PHE A 84 11.12 16.63 14.39
CA PHE A 84 11.03 16.00 13.08
C PHE A 84 11.59 14.58 13.09
N ASN A 85 10.82 13.66 12.53
CA ASN A 85 11.22 12.30 12.23
C ASN A 85 11.15 12.03 10.72
N PHE A 86 11.99 11.13 10.27
CA PHE A 86 11.81 10.41 9.01
C PHE A 86 11.26 9.03 9.32
N GLU A 87 10.18 8.62 8.68
CA GLU A 87 9.63 7.27 8.77
C GLU A 87 9.69 6.58 7.41
N LEU A 88 10.14 5.33 7.39
CA LEU A 88 9.96 4.40 6.29
C LEU A 88 8.95 3.34 6.72
N ALA A 89 7.72 3.49 6.25
CA ALA A 89 6.62 2.57 6.53
C ALA A 89 6.57 1.46 5.48
N LEU A 90 6.55 0.22 5.92
CA LEU A 90 6.50 -0.98 5.10
C LEU A 90 5.35 -1.88 5.57
N GLY A 91 4.73 -2.60 4.63
CA GLY A 91 3.81 -3.70 4.92
C GLY A 91 4.34 -5.00 4.31
N LEU A 92 4.10 -6.13 4.94
CA LEU A 92 4.31 -7.40 4.24
C LEU A 92 3.36 -7.46 3.05
N PRO A 93 3.86 -7.86 1.86
CA PRO A 93 3.06 -7.85 0.65
C PRO A 93 1.84 -8.78 0.75
N PRO A 94 0.63 -8.26 0.87
CA PRO A 94 -0.58 -9.08 0.94
C PRO A 94 -1.05 -9.49 -0.46
N VAL A 95 -1.98 -10.43 -0.49
CA VAL A 95 -2.78 -10.75 -1.68
C VAL A 95 -4.11 -10.01 -1.60
N ALA A 96 -4.28 -9.01 -2.43
CA ALA A 96 -5.56 -8.34 -2.57
C ALA A 96 -6.44 -9.11 -3.57
N LYS A 97 -7.68 -9.38 -3.16
CA LYS A 97 -8.71 -9.98 -4.03
C LYS A 97 -9.58 -8.86 -4.57
N VAL A 98 -9.87 -8.95 -5.85
CA VAL A 98 -10.69 -7.96 -6.57
C VAL A 98 -11.97 -8.62 -7.01
N LYS A 99 -13.09 -8.14 -6.49
CA LYS A 99 -14.42 -8.61 -6.86
C LYS A 99 -14.96 -7.81 -8.05
N GLY A 100 -15.73 -8.49 -8.87
CA GLY A 100 -16.55 -7.82 -9.87
C GLY A 100 -17.72 -7.11 -9.20
N SER A 101 -17.97 -5.87 -9.58
CA SER A 101 -19.12 -5.08 -9.13
C SER A 101 -19.76 -4.33 -10.30
N GLY A 102 -20.98 -3.91 -10.14
CA GLY A 102 -21.66 -3.08 -11.12
C GLY A 102 -23.15 -2.98 -10.88
N PRO A 103 -23.82 -2.06 -11.60
CA PRO A 103 -25.25 -1.86 -11.50
C PRO A 103 -26.04 -3.07 -12.04
N ALA A 104 -27.30 -3.14 -11.67
CA ALA A 104 -28.23 -4.08 -12.31
C ALA A 104 -28.38 -3.75 -13.80
N TYR A 105 -28.54 -4.77 -14.64
CA TYR A 105 -28.88 -4.56 -16.04
C TYR A 105 -30.27 -3.87 -16.19
N PRO A 106 -30.49 -3.14 -17.29
CA PRO A 106 -31.82 -2.73 -17.66
C PRO A 106 -32.74 -3.96 -17.67
N GLY A 107 -33.79 -3.96 -16.84
CA GLY A 107 -34.67 -5.12 -16.62
C GLY A 107 -34.49 -5.85 -15.30
N GLY A 108 -33.57 -5.38 -14.42
CA GLY A 108 -33.45 -5.85 -13.04
C GLY A 108 -32.47 -7.00 -12.80
N GLY A 109 -31.76 -7.48 -13.81
CA GLY A 109 -30.68 -8.47 -13.65
C GLY A 109 -29.37 -7.83 -13.17
N SER A 110 -28.60 -8.54 -12.35
CA SER A 110 -27.22 -8.12 -12.02
C SER A 110 -26.24 -8.53 -13.10
N ILE A 111 -25.09 -7.81 -13.19
CA ILE A 111 -24.01 -8.24 -14.09
C ILE A 111 -23.54 -9.66 -13.72
N PRO A 112 -23.13 -10.47 -14.71
CA PRO A 112 -22.52 -11.76 -14.43
C PRO A 112 -21.32 -11.62 -13.50
N TYR A 113 -21.17 -12.60 -12.59
CA TYR A 113 -20.05 -12.65 -11.63
C TYR A 113 -19.97 -11.47 -10.64
N ASN A 114 -21.03 -10.69 -10.48
CA ASN A 114 -21.11 -9.67 -9.45
C ASN A 114 -20.84 -10.26 -8.06
N GLY A 115 -19.91 -9.65 -7.32
CA GLY A 115 -19.45 -10.13 -6.01
C GLY A 115 -18.47 -11.32 -6.05
N GLN A 116 -18.21 -11.92 -7.21
CA GLN A 116 -17.20 -12.97 -7.34
C GLN A 116 -15.79 -12.38 -7.47
N VAL A 117 -14.79 -13.09 -6.96
CA VAL A 117 -13.39 -12.70 -7.11
C VAL A 117 -12.97 -12.96 -8.57
N LEU A 118 -12.68 -11.90 -9.31
CA LEU A 118 -12.29 -11.95 -10.72
C LEU A 118 -10.78 -11.98 -10.91
N SER A 119 -10.03 -11.37 -9.98
CA SER A 119 -8.58 -11.35 -10.03
C SER A 119 -7.98 -11.26 -8.63
N SER A 120 -6.71 -11.59 -8.55
CA SER A 120 -5.87 -11.36 -7.38
C SER A 120 -4.59 -10.65 -7.76
N VAL A 121 -4.08 -9.83 -6.86
CA VAL A 121 -2.84 -9.08 -7.05
C VAL A 121 -2.06 -8.99 -5.74
N ARG A 122 -0.76 -9.19 -5.81
CA ARG A 122 0.14 -8.82 -4.72
C ARG A 122 0.69 -7.43 -4.95
N TRP A 123 0.87 -6.69 -3.87
CA TRP A 123 1.49 -5.38 -3.95
C TRP A 123 2.48 -5.18 -2.80
N PHE A 124 3.44 -4.31 -3.04
CA PHE A 124 4.38 -3.81 -2.06
C PHE A 124 4.40 -2.29 -2.17
N ALA A 125 4.16 -1.60 -1.05
CA ALA A 125 3.92 -0.16 -1.06
C ALA A 125 4.74 0.58 0.01
N PRO A 126 6.10 0.64 -0.12
CA PRO A 126 6.92 1.45 0.75
C PRO A 126 6.47 2.91 0.72
N THR A 127 6.36 3.51 1.91
CA THR A 127 6.00 4.91 2.09
C THR A 127 7.06 5.61 2.92
N ALA A 128 7.65 6.66 2.37
CA ALA A 128 8.60 7.52 3.05
C ALA A 128 7.89 8.80 3.51
N LEU A 129 7.99 9.10 4.80
CA LEU A 129 7.29 10.20 5.45
C LEU A 129 8.27 11.10 6.21
N ILE A 130 7.98 12.39 6.24
CA ILE A 130 8.52 13.32 7.24
C ILE A 130 7.39 13.66 8.18
N GLU A 131 7.62 13.44 9.46
CA GLU A 131 6.66 13.64 10.52
C GLU A 131 7.05 14.83 11.39
N TYR A 132 6.08 15.62 11.79
CA TYR A 132 6.22 16.68 12.77
C TYR A 132 5.52 16.26 14.07
N ASN A 133 6.30 16.18 15.16
CA ASN A 133 5.83 15.90 16.50
C ASN A 133 5.52 17.20 17.23
N PHE A 134 4.31 17.34 17.76
CA PHE A 134 3.86 18.58 18.39
C PHE A 134 4.56 18.89 19.72
N PHE A 135 4.99 17.84 20.45
CA PHE A 135 5.66 18.00 21.74
C PHE A 135 7.10 17.53 21.66
N GLY A 136 7.94 18.09 22.56
CA GLY A 136 9.33 17.69 22.70
C GLY A 136 9.49 16.26 23.22
N GLU A 137 10.72 15.79 23.27
CA GLU A 137 11.05 14.38 23.54
C GLU A 137 10.76 13.94 24.99
N SER A 138 10.70 14.87 25.92
CA SER A 138 10.32 14.60 27.32
C SER A 138 8.85 14.28 27.50
N ALA A 139 8.00 14.56 26.50
CA ALA A 139 6.57 14.26 26.59
C ALA A 139 6.32 12.76 26.38
N PRO A 140 5.63 12.10 27.33
CA PRO A 140 5.34 10.66 27.21
C PRO A 140 4.36 10.35 26.08
N VAL A 141 3.53 11.32 25.69
CA VAL A 141 2.55 11.20 24.60
C VAL A 141 2.85 12.27 23.57
N ARG A 142 3.10 11.86 22.34
CA ARG A 142 3.51 12.73 21.24
C ARG A 142 2.60 12.55 20.03
N PRO A 143 1.61 13.42 19.87
CA PRO A 143 0.85 13.51 18.63
C PRO A 143 1.76 13.98 17.49
N PHE A 144 1.51 13.49 16.29
CA PHE A 144 2.26 13.88 15.09
C PHE A 144 1.37 13.96 13.85
N ILE A 145 1.86 14.70 12.88
CA ILE A 145 1.36 14.69 11.50
C ILE A 145 2.53 14.47 10.57
N GLY A 146 2.30 13.85 9.43
CA GLY A 146 3.36 13.61 8.45
C GLY A 146 2.85 13.71 7.02
N ILE A 147 3.79 14.01 6.13
CA ILE A 147 3.57 14.00 4.69
C ILE A 147 4.73 13.28 4.01
N GLY A 148 4.46 12.70 2.84
CA GLY A 148 5.49 11.95 2.15
C GLY A 148 5.06 11.41 0.80
N ILE A 149 5.77 10.35 0.39
CA ILE A 149 5.62 9.71 -0.92
C ILE A 149 5.42 8.22 -0.71
N ASN A 150 4.39 7.69 -1.36
CA ASN A 150 4.13 6.27 -1.49
C ASN A 150 4.58 5.78 -2.87
N TYR A 151 5.28 4.62 -2.92
CA TYR A 151 5.57 3.88 -4.13
C TYR A 151 4.89 2.54 -4.06
N THR A 152 3.92 2.27 -4.93
CA THR A 152 3.22 0.99 -5.00
C THR A 152 3.66 0.20 -6.21
N TYR A 153 4.18 -1.01 -5.96
CA TYR A 153 4.58 -1.98 -6.97
C TYR A 153 3.63 -3.19 -6.94
N PHE A 154 3.02 -3.49 -8.09
CA PHE A 154 2.08 -4.60 -8.24
C PHE A 154 2.75 -5.79 -8.94
N TYR A 155 2.56 -7.00 -8.42
CA TYR A 155 3.10 -8.24 -8.96
C TYR A 155 2.16 -9.41 -8.66
N ASP A 156 2.44 -10.63 -9.17
CA ASP A 156 1.59 -11.83 -9.05
C ASP A 156 0.12 -11.47 -9.35
N ARG A 157 -0.10 -11.01 -10.58
CA ARG A 157 -1.40 -10.54 -11.06
C ARG A 157 -2.07 -11.64 -11.84
N ASP A 158 -3.01 -12.32 -11.19
CA ASP A 158 -3.65 -13.50 -11.74
C ASP A 158 -5.14 -13.27 -11.96
N SER A 159 -5.65 -13.69 -13.11
CA SER A 159 -7.07 -13.85 -13.34
C SER A 159 -7.56 -15.13 -12.68
N THR A 160 -8.76 -15.10 -12.12
CA THR A 160 -9.41 -16.30 -11.58
C THR A 160 -10.20 -17.03 -12.67
N PRO A 161 -10.65 -18.29 -12.43
CA PRO A 161 -11.57 -18.95 -13.36
C PRO A 161 -12.85 -18.14 -13.63
N ALA A 162 -13.36 -17.37 -12.64
CA ALA A 162 -14.48 -16.48 -12.85
C ALA A 162 -14.10 -15.27 -13.72
N GLY A 163 -12.91 -14.71 -13.53
CA GLY A 163 -12.37 -13.65 -14.38
C GLY A 163 -12.14 -14.11 -15.82
N ASP A 164 -11.60 -15.31 -16.00
CA ASP A 164 -11.40 -15.89 -17.32
C ASP A 164 -12.75 -16.18 -18.02
N ALA A 165 -13.75 -16.70 -17.28
CA ALA A 165 -15.06 -16.96 -17.84
C ALA A 165 -15.78 -15.69 -18.33
N ILE A 166 -15.71 -14.60 -17.56
CA ILE A 166 -16.31 -13.32 -17.98
C ILE A 166 -15.53 -12.65 -19.12
N SER A 167 -14.24 -12.94 -19.21
CA SER A 167 -13.36 -12.40 -20.25
C SER A 167 -13.40 -13.21 -21.54
N GLY A 168 -13.97 -14.41 -21.51
CA GLY A 168 -14.03 -15.33 -22.66
C GLY A 168 -12.79 -16.20 -22.83
N GLY A 169 -11.90 -16.27 -21.83
CA GLY A 169 -10.70 -17.11 -21.83
C GLY A 169 -9.62 -16.66 -20.87
N PRO A 170 -8.48 -17.37 -20.81
CA PRO A 170 -7.34 -17.02 -19.97
C PRO A 170 -6.90 -15.57 -20.19
N THR A 171 -6.86 -14.81 -19.12
CA THR A 171 -6.65 -13.35 -19.16
C THR A 171 -5.36 -12.97 -18.46
N LYS A 172 -4.51 -12.24 -19.17
CA LYS A 172 -3.29 -11.65 -18.64
C LYS A 172 -3.57 -10.25 -18.10
N ILE A 173 -3.34 -10.06 -16.80
CA ILE A 173 -3.54 -8.76 -16.14
C ILE A 173 -2.23 -7.99 -16.04
N SER A 174 -2.24 -6.73 -16.44
CA SER A 174 -1.14 -5.79 -16.27
C SER A 174 -1.59 -4.59 -15.45
N LEU A 175 -0.80 -4.25 -14.45
CA LEU A 175 -1.02 -3.11 -13.56
C LEU A 175 0.34 -2.47 -13.30
N PRO A 176 0.61 -1.27 -13.84
CA PRO A 176 1.89 -0.60 -13.65
C PRO A 176 2.06 -0.10 -12.23
N SER A 177 3.32 0.11 -11.81
CA SER A 177 3.64 0.76 -10.55
C SER A 177 3.10 2.18 -10.49
N SER A 178 2.83 2.66 -9.28
CA SER A 178 2.35 4.01 -9.03
C SER A 178 3.24 4.73 -8.01
N ILE A 179 3.41 6.03 -8.21
CA ILE A 179 3.98 6.94 -7.21
C ILE A 179 2.93 8.00 -6.90
N GLY A 180 2.71 8.28 -5.63
CA GLY A 180 1.74 9.29 -5.22
C GLY A 180 2.05 9.90 -3.86
N PRO A 181 1.40 11.01 -3.51
CA PRO A 181 1.52 11.63 -2.21
C PRO A 181 0.93 10.75 -1.11
N ALA A 182 1.48 10.86 0.08
CA ALA A 182 0.98 10.22 1.29
C ALA A 182 0.93 11.24 2.44
N ALA A 183 0.01 11.01 3.36
CA ALA A 183 -0.10 11.78 4.60
C ALA A 183 -0.44 10.85 5.76
N THR A 184 -0.02 11.22 6.96
CA THR A 184 -0.32 10.47 8.19
C THR A 184 -0.64 11.41 9.34
N ILE A 185 -1.43 10.94 10.26
CA ILE A 185 -1.68 11.54 11.57
C ILE A 185 -1.65 10.44 12.61
N GLY A 186 -1.06 10.69 13.76
CA GLY A 186 -0.97 9.66 14.78
C GLY A 186 -0.53 10.17 16.14
N VAL A 187 -0.32 9.21 17.02
CA VAL A 187 0.18 9.43 18.35
C VAL A 187 1.16 8.34 18.72
N THR A 188 2.29 8.73 19.29
CA THR A 188 3.26 7.82 19.91
C THR A 188 3.20 7.99 21.41
N TRP A 189 3.01 6.92 22.14
CA TRP A 189 3.11 6.86 23.59
C TRP A 189 4.35 6.08 23.99
N ARG A 190 5.23 6.70 24.78
CA ARG A 190 6.49 6.11 25.26
C ARG A 190 6.40 5.78 26.75
N PRO A 191 5.94 4.55 27.11
CA PRO A 191 5.84 4.13 28.51
C PRO A 191 7.20 3.85 29.16
N ALA A 192 8.25 3.61 28.37
CA ALA A 192 9.61 3.31 28.85
C ALA A 192 10.66 3.90 27.87
N PRO A 193 11.92 4.06 28.31
CA PRO A 193 12.95 4.76 27.49
C PRO A 193 13.16 4.21 26.09
N HIS A 194 13.03 2.90 25.91
CA HIS A 194 13.26 2.21 24.62
C HIS A 194 12.01 1.65 23.97
N TRP A 195 10.85 1.77 24.61
CA TRP A 195 9.62 1.19 24.07
C TRP A 195 8.58 2.26 23.79
N ASP A 196 7.99 2.18 22.63
CA ASP A 196 6.83 2.99 22.30
C ASP A 196 5.67 2.18 21.75
N LEU A 197 4.49 2.75 21.89
CA LEU A 197 3.26 2.30 21.26
C LEU A 197 2.82 3.40 20.29
N ASN A 198 2.56 3.02 19.07
CA ASN A 198 2.14 3.94 18.03
C ASN A 198 0.76 3.57 17.50
N ALA A 199 -0.08 4.57 17.32
CA ALA A 199 -1.35 4.47 16.62
C ALA A 199 -1.39 5.57 15.57
N SER A 200 -1.54 5.22 14.30
CA SER A 200 -1.60 6.19 13.21
C SER A 200 -2.63 5.83 12.15
N TYR A 201 -3.10 6.86 11.49
CA TYR A 201 -3.99 6.77 10.34
C TYR A 201 -3.32 7.46 9.15
N SER A 202 -3.14 6.70 8.09
CA SER A 202 -2.43 7.15 6.89
C SER A 202 -3.35 7.08 5.68
N ALA A 203 -3.11 7.97 4.72
CA ALA A 203 -3.80 7.99 3.43
C ALA A 203 -2.77 8.20 2.33
N SER A 204 -2.96 7.55 1.19
CA SER A 204 -2.13 7.77 0.00
C SER A 204 -2.96 7.77 -1.28
N LYS A 205 -2.40 8.35 -2.34
CA LYS A 205 -2.98 8.29 -3.69
C LYS A 205 -2.19 7.29 -4.52
N VAL A 206 -2.90 6.33 -5.10
CA VAL A 206 -2.33 5.31 -5.99
C VAL A 206 -3.18 5.25 -7.24
N ASN A 207 -2.62 5.63 -8.38
CA ASN A 207 -3.30 5.64 -9.66
C ASN A 207 -2.66 4.61 -10.59
N ALA A 208 -3.47 3.74 -11.17
CA ALA A 208 -2.98 2.75 -12.11
C ALA A 208 -3.99 2.51 -13.24
N ARG A 209 -3.45 2.23 -14.44
CA ARG A 209 -4.27 1.76 -15.56
C ARG A 209 -4.18 0.24 -15.63
N LEU A 210 -5.28 -0.42 -15.32
CA LEU A 210 -5.42 -1.84 -15.52
C LEU A 210 -5.55 -2.14 -17.01
N THR A 211 -4.81 -3.15 -17.47
CA THR A 211 -4.96 -3.73 -18.79
C THR A 211 -5.18 -5.23 -18.65
N ALA A 212 -6.26 -5.73 -19.21
CA ALA A 212 -6.59 -7.15 -19.28
C ALA A 212 -6.55 -7.59 -20.75
N ASP A 213 -5.65 -8.52 -21.07
CA ASP A 213 -5.46 -9.09 -22.41
C ASP A 213 -5.94 -10.53 -22.44
N THR A 214 -6.95 -10.82 -23.26
CA THR A 214 -7.48 -12.15 -23.49
C THR A 214 -7.35 -12.49 -24.96
N ALA A 215 -6.38 -13.33 -25.30
CA ALA A 215 -6.13 -13.76 -26.68
C ALA A 215 -5.92 -12.59 -27.69
N GLY A 216 -5.33 -11.47 -27.24
CA GLY A 216 -5.11 -10.28 -28.04
C GLY A 216 -6.22 -9.21 -27.95
N GLU A 217 -7.34 -9.53 -27.31
CA GLU A 217 -8.41 -8.56 -27.03
C GLU A 217 -8.09 -7.78 -25.76
N ILE A 218 -7.81 -6.50 -25.93
CA ILE A 218 -7.35 -5.61 -24.84
C ILE A 218 -8.53 -4.86 -24.23
N ARG A 219 -8.63 -4.96 -22.91
CA ARG A 219 -9.59 -4.21 -22.10
C ARG A 219 -8.87 -3.37 -21.08
N THR A 220 -9.38 -2.19 -20.80
CA THR A 220 -8.72 -1.23 -19.89
C THR A 220 -9.70 -0.64 -18.90
N SER A 221 -9.18 -0.34 -17.71
CA SER A 221 -9.87 0.46 -16.69
C SER A 221 -8.86 1.40 -16.04
N HIS A 222 -9.26 2.61 -15.74
CA HIS A 222 -8.47 3.52 -14.90
C HIS A 222 -8.92 3.34 -13.46
N ILE A 223 -7.99 3.00 -12.58
CA ILE A 223 -8.27 2.73 -11.18
C ILE A 223 -7.54 3.75 -10.32
N GLU A 224 -8.30 4.51 -9.55
CA GLU A 224 -7.81 5.34 -8.48
C GLU A 224 -8.00 4.60 -7.16
N PHE A 225 -6.93 4.04 -6.64
CA PHE A 225 -6.92 3.52 -5.29
C PHE A 225 -6.60 4.67 -4.34
N ASN A 226 -7.46 4.94 -3.40
CA ASN A 226 -7.20 5.88 -2.32
C ASN A 226 -7.11 5.08 -1.00
N PRO A 227 -6.06 4.25 -0.82
CA PRO A 227 -5.93 3.42 0.37
C PRO A 227 -5.78 4.31 1.60
N GLN A 228 -6.55 3.96 2.60
CA GLN A 228 -6.44 4.49 3.95
C GLN A 228 -6.02 3.35 4.86
N ALA A 229 -5.18 3.62 5.83
CA ALA A 229 -4.64 2.59 6.68
C ALA A 229 -4.66 2.99 8.15
N LEU A 230 -5.15 2.08 8.98
CA LEU A 230 -4.97 2.14 10.42
C LEU A 230 -3.77 1.27 10.78
N ILE A 231 -2.81 1.86 11.49
CA ILE A 231 -1.58 1.21 11.92
C ILE A 231 -1.54 1.24 13.45
N LEU A 232 -1.39 0.06 14.05
CA LEU A 232 -1.14 -0.09 15.48
C LEU A 232 0.17 -0.85 15.64
N SER A 233 1.17 -0.26 16.30
CA SER A 233 2.50 -0.87 16.38
C SER A 233 3.17 -0.66 17.73
N VAL A 234 4.10 -1.55 18.02
CA VAL A 234 5.08 -1.44 19.10
C VAL A 234 6.42 -1.11 18.48
N GLY A 235 7.13 -0.16 19.05
CA GLY A 235 8.46 0.25 18.64
C GLY A 235 9.51 -0.03 19.70
N TYR A 236 10.74 -0.25 19.23
CA TYR A 236 11.94 -0.31 20.04
C TYR A 236 12.96 0.71 19.56
N ALA A 237 13.26 1.67 20.44
CA ALA A 237 14.16 2.78 20.18
C ALA A 237 15.59 2.47 20.65
N PHE A 238 16.62 2.80 19.84
CA PHE A 238 18.04 2.52 20.09
C PHE A 238 18.97 3.57 19.48
#